data_94cfcfed8b819a5f5b42b6afa88032b1
#
_entry.id   94cfcfed8b819a5f5b42b6afa88032b1
#
_cell.length_a   1.000
_cell.length_b   1.000
_cell.length_c   1.000
_cell.angle_alpha   90.00
_cell.angle_beta   90.00
_cell.angle_gamma   90.00
#
_symmetry.space_group_name_H-M   'P 1'
#
loop_
_entity.id
_entity.type
_entity.pdbx_description
1 polymer ?
#
loop_
_entity_poly.entity_id
_entity_poly.type
_entity_poly.pdbx_seq_one_letter_code
_entity_poly.pdbx_strand_id
1 'polypeptide(L)'
;MVRSPIVYSGSKFSLMKQLLPLFPKNIDTFYDVFCGSCTVSLNVDANHYKCNDICKPLIDLYNYFKTEYQENKLQEYIEKYDLYNIKDEAFYKLRDLYNSSKDPLLLYILSRCSFNHMIRLNSKNEFNAPFGNWFKVNRKYHHDLDIFKFKNKDFYSQNFDDFLNAFEYKENDFI
;
A
#
# COMPACT_ATOMS: atom_id res chain seq x y z
N MET A 1 -6.12 -7.97 14.57
CA MET A 1 -6.36 -7.44 13.21
C MET A 1 -5.46 -6.26 12.96
N VAL A 2 -4.82 -6.26 11.80
CA VAL A 2 -3.86 -5.25 11.36
C VAL A 2 -4.54 -4.32 10.36
N ARG A 3 -4.34 -3.03 10.53
CA ARG A 3 -4.80 -2.04 9.56
C ARG A 3 -3.69 -1.75 8.55
N SER A 4 -4.02 -1.73 7.27
CA SER A 4 -3.05 -1.30 6.25
C SER A 4 -2.60 0.15 6.50
N PRO A 5 -1.32 0.47 6.29
CA PRO A 5 -0.84 1.86 6.30
C PRO A 5 -1.36 2.66 5.10
N ILE A 6 -1.86 1.97 4.08
CA ILE A 6 -2.38 2.58 2.86
C ILE A 6 -3.90 2.64 2.91
N VAL A 7 -4.45 3.84 2.77
CA VAL A 7 -5.89 4.05 2.59
C VAL A 7 -6.19 3.90 1.10
N TYR A 8 -6.94 2.86 0.76
CA TYR A 8 -7.31 2.54 -0.62
C TYR A 8 -8.80 2.28 -0.70
N SER A 9 -9.43 2.73 -1.77
CA SER A 9 -10.86 2.55 -1.99
C SER A 9 -11.23 1.07 -2.00
N GLY A 10 -12.31 0.71 -1.33
CA GLY A 10 -12.76 -0.68 -1.25
C GLY A 10 -12.04 -1.56 -0.21
N SER A 11 -11.24 -0.96 0.69
CA SER A 11 -10.59 -1.72 1.78
C SER A 11 -11.60 -2.57 2.54
N LYS A 12 -11.26 -3.84 2.79
CA LYS A 12 -12.10 -4.82 3.49
C LYS A 12 -11.97 -4.78 5.02
N PHE A 13 -11.27 -3.79 5.59
CA PHE A 13 -10.95 -3.76 7.02
C PHE A 13 -12.19 -3.88 7.92
N SER A 14 -13.28 -3.20 7.60
CA SER A 14 -14.54 -3.28 8.36
C SER A 14 -15.20 -4.66 8.32
N LEU A 15 -14.94 -5.44 7.29
CA LEU A 15 -15.48 -6.78 7.08
C LEU A 15 -14.57 -7.89 7.63
N MET A 16 -13.31 -7.60 7.99
CA MET A 16 -12.33 -8.63 8.36
C MET A 16 -12.77 -9.51 9.51
N LYS A 17 -13.51 -8.97 10.49
CA LYS A 17 -14.05 -9.80 11.61
C LYS A 17 -15.01 -10.88 11.12
N GLN A 18 -15.74 -10.63 10.04
CA GLN A 18 -16.68 -11.58 9.44
C GLN A 18 -15.99 -12.52 8.45
N LEU A 19 -14.98 -12.01 7.74
CA LEU A 19 -14.28 -12.77 6.70
C LEU A 19 -13.28 -13.77 7.29
N LEU A 20 -12.49 -13.38 8.30
CA LEU A 20 -11.42 -14.23 8.85
C LEU A 20 -11.88 -15.62 9.27
N PRO A 21 -13.04 -15.83 9.92
CA PRO A 21 -13.52 -17.16 10.27
C PRO A 21 -13.87 -18.05 9.08
N LEU A 22 -14.02 -17.47 7.88
CA LEU A 22 -14.38 -18.20 6.64
C LEU A 22 -13.17 -18.72 5.90
N PHE A 23 -11.96 -18.24 6.22
CA PHE A 23 -10.74 -18.74 5.60
C PHE A 23 -10.39 -20.13 6.11
N PRO A 24 -9.88 -21.03 5.24
CA PRO A 24 -9.37 -22.31 5.67
C PRO A 24 -8.27 -22.17 6.73
N LYS A 25 -8.12 -23.19 7.56
CA LYS A 25 -6.95 -23.34 8.41
C LYS A 25 -5.82 -24.00 7.62
N ASN A 26 -4.57 -23.65 7.91
CA ASN A 26 -3.37 -24.25 7.28
C ASN A 26 -3.26 -23.95 5.76
N ILE A 27 -3.46 -22.70 5.38
CA ILE A 27 -3.20 -22.25 4.01
C ILE A 27 -1.68 -22.31 3.76
N ASP A 28 -1.27 -23.02 2.69
CA ASP A 28 0.13 -23.02 2.28
C ASP A 28 0.46 -21.70 1.55
N THR A 29 -0.17 -21.43 0.42
CA THR A 29 -0.02 -20.16 -0.29
C THR A 29 -1.37 -19.44 -0.41
N PHE A 30 -1.41 -18.21 0.05
CA PHE A 30 -2.56 -17.32 -0.14
C PHE A 30 -2.31 -16.41 -1.36
N TYR A 31 -3.19 -16.49 -2.34
CA TYR A 31 -3.17 -15.66 -3.55
C TYR A 31 -4.20 -14.53 -3.43
N ASP A 32 -3.73 -13.32 -3.11
CA ASP A 32 -4.58 -12.11 -3.07
C ASP A 32 -4.59 -11.46 -4.44
N VAL A 33 -5.51 -11.88 -5.30
CA VAL A 33 -5.54 -11.54 -6.75
C VAL A 33 -5.78 -10.05 -6.97
N PHE A 34 -6.51 -9.39 -6.07
CA PHE A 34 -6.86 -7.96 -6.11
C PHE A 34 -6.53 -7.32 -4.76
N CYS A 35 -5.24 -7.32 -4.42
CA CYS A 35 -4.79 -7.01 -3.06
C CYS A 35 -5.11 -5.59 -2.59
N GLY A 36 -5.21 -4.61 -3.49
CA GLY A 36 -5.53 -3.23 -3.15
C GLY A 36 -4.71 -2.74 -1.95
N SER A 37 -5.37 -2.43 -0.83
CA SER A 37 -4.69 -2.02 0.40
C SER A 37 -3.97 -3.15 1.15
N CYS A 38 -3.89 -4.36 0.63
CA CYS A 38 -3.38 -5.57 1.28
C CYS A 38 -4.08 -5.93 2.61
N THR A 39 -5.28 -5.39 2.86
CA THR A 39 -5.96 -5.61 4.14
C THR A 39 -6.24 -7.09 4.40
N VAL A 40 -6.59 -7.87 3.38
CA VAL A 40 -6.88 -9.30 3.52
C VAL A 40 -5.58 -10.06 3.78
N SER A 41 -4.59 -9.92 2.92
CA SER A 41 -3.29 -10.58 3.04
C SER A 41 -2.48 -10.18 4.28
N LEU A 42 -2.75 -9.01 4.89
CA LEU A 42 -2.18 -8.60 6.17
C LEU A 42 -2.81 -9.31 7.39
N ASN A 43 -3.98 -9.93 7.22
CA ASN A 43 -4.76 -10.49 8.33
C ASN A 43 -5.06 -11.99 8.20
N VAL A 44 -4.98 -12.56 7.02
CA VAL A 44 -5.08 -14.01 6.79
C VAL A 44 -3.79 -14.67 7.24
N ASP A 45 -3.89 -15.84 7.84
CA ASP A 45 -2.75 -16.66 8.25
C ASP A 45 -2.42 -17.69 7.16
N ALA A 46 -1.22 -17.59 6.58
CA ALA A 46 -0.72 -18.49 5.55
C ALA A 46 0.82 -18.57 5.63
N ASN A 47 1.40 -19.65 5.07
CA ASN A 47 2.85 -19.79 5.02
C ASN A 47 3.49 -18.85 4.00
N HIS A 48 2.85 -18.70 2.83
CA HIS A 48 3.30 -17.86 1.72
C HIS A 48 2.19 -16.94 1.23
N TYR A 49 2.57 -15.80 0.67
CA TYR A 49 1.61 -14.83 0.12
C TYR A 49 2.06 -14.37 -1.26
N LYS A 50 1.13 -14.39 -2.20
CA LYS A 50 1.28 -13.82 -3.53
C LYS A 50 0.17 -12.79 -3.74
N CYS A 51 0.55 -11.51 -3.74
CA CYS A 51 -0.37 -10.39 -3.77
C CYS A 51 -0.28 -9.68 -5.12
N ASN A 52 -1.38 -9.58 -5.83
CA ASN A 52 -1.43 -8.92 -7.12
C ASN A 52 -2.37 -7.72 -7.11
N ASP A 53 -2.03 -6.69 -7.86
CA ASP A 53 -2.94 -5.61 -8.25
C ASP A 53 -2.48 -5.00 -9.57
N ILE A 54 -3.43 -4.61 -10.41
CA ILE A 54 -3.11 -3.96 -11.70
C ILE A 54 -2.47 -2.58 -11.51
N CYS A 55 -2.67 -1.96 -10.35
CA CYS A 55 -2.13 -0.64 -10.02
C CYS A 55 -0.63 -0.71 -9.73
N LYS A 56 0.19 -0.62 -10.79
CA LYS A 56 1.65 -0.70 -10.68
C LYS A 56 2.25 0.24 -9.62
N PRO A 57 1.88 1.53 -9.51
CA PRO A 57 2.44 2.40 -8.48
C PRO A 57 2.17 1.93 -7.05
N LEU A 58 1.04 1.26 -6.82
CA LEU A 58 0.71 0.69 -5.52
C LEU A 58 1.62 -0.51 -5.21
N ILE A 59 1.83 -1.37 -6.19
CA ILE A 59 2.73 -2.52 -6.07
C ILE A 59 4.18 -2.09 -5.90
N ASP A 60 4.63 -1.06 -6.64
CA ASP A 60 5.97 -0.49 -6.47
C ASP A 60 6.17 0.04 -5.03
N LEU A 61 5.14 0.65 -4.44
CA LEU A 61 5.18 1.10 -3.04
C LEU A 61 5.30 -0.09 -2.06
N TYR A 62 4.59 -1.19 -2.28
CA TYR A 62 4.71 -2.38 -1.43
C TYR A 62 6.08 -3.06 -1.57
N ASN A 63 6.61 -3.15 -2.79
CA ASN A 63 7.97 -3.64 -3.02
C ASN A 63 9.00 -2.73 -2.34
N TYR A 64 8.84 -1.42 -2.40
CA TYR A 64 9.69 -0.47 -1.67
C TYR A 64 9.62 -0.72 -0.15
N PHE A 65 8.44 -0.91 0.43
CA PHE A 65 8.29 -1.25 1.84
C PHE A 65 8.94 -2.59 2.20
N LYS A 66 8.90 -3.57 1.30
CA LYS A 66 9.49 -4.88 1.51
C LYS A 66 11.02 -4.83 1.55
N THR A 67 11.65 -4.07 0.66
CA THR A 67 13.10 -4.19 0.35
C THR A 67 13.93 -2.97 0.70
N GLU A 68 13.40 -1.77 0.53
CA GLU A 68 14.20 -0.53 0.52
C GLU A 68 13.84 0.45 1.63
N TYR A 69 12.73 0.23 2.30
CA TYR A 69 12.27 1.19 3.29
C TYR A 69 13.24 1.33 4.45
N GLN A 70 13.60 2.58 4.73
CA GLN A 70 14.37 3.00 5.89
C GLN A 70 13.61 4.15 6.58
N GLU A 71 13.41 4.02 7.89
CA GLU A 71 12.67 5.02 8.67
C GLU A 71 13.35 6.40 8.63
N ASN A 72 14.69 6.43 8.67
CA ASN A 72 15.45 7.66 8.55
C ASN A 72 15.21 8.39 7.23
N LYS A 73 15.00 7.68 6.12
CA LYS A 73 14.70 8.30 4.82
C LYS A 73 13.33 9.00 4.82
N LEU A 74 12.33 8.42 5.48
CA LEU A 74 11.05 9.11 5.68
C LEU A 74 11.24 10.36 6.53
N GLN A 75 12.04 10.28 7.60
CA GLN A 75 12.33 11.43 8.46
C GLN A 75 13.06 12.55 7.71
N GLU A 76 14.03 12.20 6.86
CA GLU A 76 14.71 13.16 5.97
C GLU A 76 13.73 13.90 5.07
N TYR A 77 12.74 13.19 4.49
CA TYR A 77 11.70 13.81 3.66
C TYR A 77 10.76 14.69 4.47
N ILE A 78 10.40 14.28 5.69
CA ILE A 78 9.59 15.09 6.61
C ILE A 78 10.26 16.44 6.88
N GLU A 79 11.55 16.42 7.17
CA GLU A 79 12.36 17.62 7.47
C GLU A 79 12.59 18.46 6.20
N LYS A 80 13.07 17.84 5.12
CA LYS A 80 13.40 18.51 3.85
C LYS A 80 12.22 19.29 3.27
N TYR A 81 11.01 18.75 3.39
CA TYR A 81 9.80 19.35 2.81
C TYR A 81 8.88 20.00 3.84
N ASP A 82 9.32 20.08 5.10
CA ASP A 82 8.52 20.60 6.22
C ASP A 82 7.07 20.05 6.22
N LEU A 83 6.95 18.71 6.14
CA LEU A 83 5.66 18.07 5.91
C LEU A 83 4.64 18.35 7.01
N TYR A 84 5.07 18.65 8.24
CA TYR A 84 4.16 19.01 9.32
C TYR A 84 3.52 20.39 9.15
N ASN A 85 4.13 21.28 8.35
CA ASN A 85 3.63 22.61 8.03
C ASN A 85 3.34 22.75 6.54
N ILE A 86 3.28 21.64 5.80
CA ILE A 86 3.05 21.66 4.35
C ILE A 86 1.79 22.44 4.01
N LYS A 87 1.91 23.30 3.00
CA LYS A 87 0.82 24.07 2.43
C LYS A 87 0.49 23.57 1.03
N ASP A 88 -0.62 24.02 0.53
CA ASP A 88 -1.19 23.67 -0.77
C ASP A 88 -0.15 23.76 -1.91
N GLU A 89 0.53 24.88 -2.05
CA GLU A 89 1.54 25.08 -3.11
C GLU A 89 2.70 24.05 -3.01
N ALA A 90 3.21 23.79 -1.80
CA ALA A 90 4.28 22.84 -1.58
C ALA A 90 3.82 21.40 -1.87
N PHE A 91 2.58 21.07 -1.51
CA PHE A 91 1.99 19.78 -1.85
C PHE A 91 1.93 19.55 -3.37
N TYR A 92 1.49 20.53 -4.14
CA TYR A 92 1.44 20.39 -5.59
C TYR A 92 2.82 20.29 -6.23
N LYS A 93 3.85 20.96 -5.69
CA LYS A 93 5.24 20.77 -6.12
C LYS A 93 5.73 19.33 -5.85
N LEU A 94 5.40 18.76 -4.67
CA LEU A 94 5.71 17.35 -4.37
C LEU A 94 4.96 16.39 -5.29
N ARG A 95 3.72 16.69 -5.62
CA ARG A 95 2.93 15.91 -6.56
C ARG A 95 3.57 15.87 -7.95
N ASP A 96 4.01 17.03 -8.45
CA ASP A 96 4.65 17.13 -9.74
C ASP A 96 6.01 16.41 -9.75
N LEU A 97 6.75 16.47 -8.63
CA LEU A 97 7.96 15.68 -8.43
C LEU A 97 7.69 14.17 -8.46
N TYR A 98 6.66 13.69 -7.76
CA TYR A 98 6.24 12.29 -7.84
C TYR A 98 5.84 11.92 -9.27
N ASN A 99 5.03 12.74 -9.92
CA ASN A 99 4.52 12.45 -11.26
C ASN A 99 5.64 12.34 -12.30
N SER A 100 6.78 12.99 -12.08
CA SER A 100 7.97 12.86 -12.93
C SER A 100 8.90 11.71 -12.50
N SER A 101 9.14 11.52 -11.19
CA SER A 101 10.12 10.56 -10.67
C SER A 101 9.55 9.16 -10.44
N LYS A 102 8.25 9.07 -10.14
CA LYS A 102 7.56 7.86 -9.67
C LYS A 102 8.16 7.26 -8.39
N ASP A 103 8.83 8.09 -7.55
CA ASP A 103 9.40 7.65 -6.27
C ASP A 103 8.31 7.09 -5.34
N PRO A 104 8.36 5.81 -4.93
CA PRO A 104 7.34 5.20 -4.10
C PRO A 104 7.16 5.87 -2.74
N LEU A 105 8.25 6.40 -2.14
CA LEU A 105 8.16 7.11 -0.87
C LEU A 105 7.39 8.43 -1.01
N LEU A 106 7.55 9.14 -2.13
CA LEU A 106 6.75 10.33 -2.43
C LEU A 106 5.27 9.98 -2.60
N LEU A 107 4.93 8.82 -3.22
CA LEU A 107 3.55 8.36 -3.30
C LEU A 107 2.94 8.18 -1.90
N TYR A 108 3.67 7.54 -1.00
CA TYR A 108 3.25 7.38 0.39
C TYR A 108 3.03 8.73 1.07
N ILE A 109 4.00 9.64 0.98
CA ILE A 109 3.93 10.98 1.56
C ILE A 109 2.72 11.76 1.02
N LEU A 110 2.53 11.77 -0.30
CA LEU A 110 1.39 12.44 -0.94
C LEU A 110 0.07 11.87 -0.47
N SER A 111 -0.03 10.55 -0.33
CA SER A 111 -1.24 9.93 0.21
C SER A 111 -1.53 10.44 1.63
N ARG A 112 -0.50 10.61 2.46
CA ARG A 112 -0.65 11.11 3.84
C ARG A 112 -1.02 12.59 3.92
N CYS A 113 -0.64 13.39 2.90
CA CYS A 113 -0.96 14.81 2.79
C CYS A 113 -2.28 15.08 2.04
N SER A 114 -2.82 14.09 1.33
CA SER A 114 -4.01 14.26 0.49
C SER A 114 -5.32 14.20 1.28
N PHE A 115 -6.38 14.69 0.66
CA PHE A 115 -7.73 14.61 1.20
C PHE A 115 -8.13 13.13 1.41
N ASN A 116 -8.60 12.80 2.61
CA ASN A 116 -8.94 11.45 3.07
C ASN A 116 -7.78 10.42 2.98
N HIS A 117 -6.54 10.86 2.94
CA HIS A 117 -5.35 10.00 2.81
C HIS A 117 -5.37 9.06 1.60
N MET A 118 -6.11 9.43 0.56
CA MET A 118 -6.41 8.52 -0.54
C MET A 118 -5.31 8.55 -1.59
N ILE A 119 -4.87 7.37 -2.04
CA ILE A 119 -4.14 7.22 -3.29
C ILE A 119 -5.17 7.29 -4.42
N ARG A 120 -5.08 8.32 -5.24
CA ARG A 120 -5.85 8.46 -6.47
C ARG A 120 -4.91 8.78 -7.62
N LEU A 121 -4.99 7.94 -8.65
CA LEU A 121 -4.17 8.04 -9.85
C LEU A 121 -5.07 8.18 -11.08
N ASN A 122 -4.58 8.87 -12.09
CA ASN A 122 -5.23 8.91 -13.40
C ASN A 122 -4.75 7.73 -14.28
N SER A 123 -5.27 7.64 -15.51
CA SER A 123 -4.91 6.59 -16.48
C SER A 123 -3.43 6.56 -16.88
N LYS A 124 -2.66 7.63 -16.59
CA LYS A 124 -1.20 7.71 -16.80
C LYS A 124 -0.40 7.37 -15.54
N ASN A 125 -1.04 6.82 -14.50
CA ASN A 125 -0.43 6.59 -13.19
C ASN A 125 0.14 7.87 -12.54
N GLU A 126 -0.47 9.03 -12.81
CA GLU A 126 -0.14 10.28 -12.16
C GLU A 126 -1.04 10.52 -10.95
N PHE A 127 -0.44 10.92 -9.84
CA PHE A 127 -1.18 11.25 -8.61
C PHE A 127 -2.01 12.52 -8.82
N ASN A 128 -3.30 12.45 -8.52
CA ASN A 128 -4.24 13.55 -8.75
C ASN A 128 -5.23 13.80 -7.61
N ALA A 129 -4.98 13.25 -6.41
CA ALA A 129 -5.78 13.61 -5.25
C ALA A 129 -5.49 15.05 -4.81
N PRO A 130 -6.50 15.80 -4.32
CA PRO A 130 -6.30 17.14 -3.82
C PRO A 130 -5.59 17.17 -2.46
N PHE A 131 -5.03 18.30 -2.11
CA PHE A 131 -4.46 18.55 -0.79
C PHE A 131 -5.51 18.44 0.31
N GLY A 132 -5.13 17.88 1.46
CA GLY A 132 -6.03 17.63 2.59
C GLY A 132 -5.52 18.11 3.95
N ASN A 133 -4.28 18.60 4.02
CA ASN A 133 -3.63 19.10 5.26
C ASN A 133 -3.64 18.12 6.46
N TRP A 134 -3.62 16.80 6.19
CA TRP A 134 -3.78 15.78 7.24
C TRP A 134 -2.47 15.29 7.85
N PHE A 135 -1.32 15.60 7.26
CA PHE A 135 -0.02 15.13 7.76
C PHE A 135 0.24 15.63 9.19
N LYS A 136 -0.12 16.87 9.46
CA LYS A 136 0.03 17.51 10.78
C LYS A 136 -0.77 16.85 11.89
N VAL A 137 -1.96 16.34 11.57
CA VAL A 137 -2.90 15.79 12.56
C VAL A 137 -2.50 14.39 13.03
N ASN A 138 -1.76 13.64 12.23
CA ASN A 138 -1.51 12.21 12.43
C ASN A 138 -0.04 11.87 12.69
N ARG A 139 0.72 12.71 13.41
CA ARG A 139 2.14 12.44 13.76
C ARG A 139 2.38 11.03 14.28
N LYS A 140 1.47 10.49 15.09
CA LYS A 140 1.58 9.14 15.66
C LYS A 140 1.55 8.02 14.62
N TYR A 141 0.87 8.21 13.50
CA TYR A 141 0.71 7.17 12.46
C TYR A 141 1.90 7.05 11.51
N HIS A 142 2.88 7.96 11.57
CA HIS A 142 4.07 7.90 10.72
C HIS A 142 5.14 6.96 11.28
N HIS A 143 5.11 6.70 12.59
CA HIS A 143 6.05 5.81 13.27
C HIS A 143 5.55 4.38 13.44
N ASP A 144 4.24 4.15 13.25
CA ASP A 144 3.60 2.83 13.44
C ASP A 144 3.45 2.04 12.11
N LEU A 145 4.31 2.30 11.13
CA LEU A 145 4.35 1.51 9.90
C LEU A 145 4.86 0.10 10.24
N ASP A 146 3.95 -0.84 10.44
CA ASP A 146 4.28 -2.27 10.61
C ASP A 146 4.71 -2.87 9.24
N ILE A 147 5.81 -2.32 8.72
CA ILE A 147 6.39 -2.67 7.42
C ILE A 147 6.88 -4.11 7.41
N PHE A 148 7.23 -4.65 8.58
CA PHE A 148 7.65 -6.04 8.71
C PHE A 148 6.63 -7.02 8.13
N LYS A 149 5.35 -6.65 8.11
CA LYS A 149 4.28 -7.50 7.56
C LYS A 149 4.25 -7.55 6.04
N PHE A 150 4.98 -6.68 5.36
CA PHE A 150 5.14 -6.76 3.91
C PHE A 150 6.33 -7.65 3.49
N LYS A 151 7.30 -7.90 4.40
CA LYS A 151 8.55 -8.60 4.08
C LYS A 151 8.36 -10.04 3.61
N ASN A 152 7.33 -10.74 4.10
CA ASN A 152 7.04 -12.12 3.72
C ASN A 152 6.04 -12.26 2.57
N LYS A 153 5.76 -11.18 1.83
CA LYS A 153 4.80 -11.18 0.73
C LYS A 153 5.49 -10.91 -0.60
N ASP A 154 5.07 -11.61 -1.64
CA ASP A 154 5.49 -11.35 -3.00
C ASP A 154 4.43 -10.53 -3.72
N PHE A 155 4.86 -9.45 -4.38
CA PHE A 155 3.98 -8.48 -5.01
C PHE A 155 4.13 -8.49 -6.52
N TYR A 156 3.00 -8.55 -7.22
CA TYR A 156 2.90 -8.63 -8.67
C TYR A 156 2.00 -7.52 -9.19
N SER A 157 2.33 -6.96 -10.35
CA SER A 157 1.47 -6.00 -11.06
C SER A 157 1.11 -6.55 -12.43
N GLN A 158 0.11 -7.40 -12.47
CA GLN A 158 -0.31 -8.14 -13.65
C GLN A 158 -1.82 -8.06 -13.82
N ASN A 159 -2.30 -8.30 -15.05
CA ASN A 159 -3.69 -8.65 -15.24
C ASN A 159 -4.01 -9.90 -14.42
N PHE A 160 -5.22 -10.01 -13.89
CA PHE A 160 -5.60 -11.12 -13.02
C PHE A 160 -5.50 -12.49 -13.73
N ASP A 161 -5.83 -12.57 -15.03
CA ASP A 161 -5.73 -13.80 -15.82
C ASP A 161 -4.26 -14.23 -15.96
N ASP A 162 -3.36 -13.29 -16.28
CA ASP A 162 -1.93 -13.57 -16.39
C ASP A 162 -1.36 -14.00 -15.04
N PHE A 163 -1.79 -13.35 -13.96
CA PHE A 163 -1.37 -13.70 -12.60
C PHE A 163 -1.84 -15.10 -12.21
N LEU A 164 -3.11 -15.44 -12.46
CA LEU A 164 -3.64 -16.75 -12.13
C LEU A 164 -3.00 -17.86 -12.95
N ASN A 165 -2.67 -17.61 -14.22
CA ASN A 165 -2.03 -18.60 -15.09
C ASN A 165 -0.51 -18.74 -14.86
N ALA A 166 0.10 -17.91 -14.02
CA ALA A 166 1.55 -17.92 -13.75
C ALA A 166 1.98 -19.00 -12.74
N PHE A 167 1.05 -19.69 -12.08
CA PHE A 167 1.35 -20.60 -10.99
C PHE A 167 0.71 -21.98 -11.17
N GLU A 168 1.39 -22.99 -10.63
CA GLU A 168 0.82 -24.31 -10.39
C GLU A 168 0.28 -24.34 -8.96
N TYR A 169 -1.02 -24.62 -8.81
CA TYR A 169 -1.71 -24.61 -7.52
C TYR A 169 -1.65 -25.97 -6.83
N LYS A 170 -1.60 -25.97 -5.52
CA LYS A 170 -1.58 -27.15 -4.67
C LYS A 170 -2.85 -27.26 -3.83
N GLU A 171 -3.09 -28.43 -3.23
CA GLU A 171 -4.30 -28.73 -2.46
C GLU A 171 -4.58 -27.74 -1.31
N ASN A 172 -3.53 -27.23 -0.66
CA ASN A 172 -3.65 -26.29 0.47
C ASN A 172 -3.45 -24.81 0.08
N ASP A 173 -3.46 -24.51 -1.21
CA ASP A 173 -3.46 -23.13 -1.68
C ASP A 173 -4.87 -22.55 -1.60
N PHE A 174 -4.97 -21.24 -1.40
CA PHE A 174 -6.23 -20.53 -1.32
C PHE A 174 -6.17 -19.25 -2.18
N ILE A 175 -7.19 -19.07 -3.03
CA ILE A 175 -7.30 -17.95 -3.97
C ILE A 175 -8.47 -17.06 -3.56
#